data_5231cf80bd1bfe765eddfaf863da7727
#
_entry.id   5231cf80bd1bfe765eddfaf863da7727
#
_cell.length_a   1.000
_cell.length_b   1.000
_cell.length_c   1.000
_cell.angle_alpha   90.00
_cell.angle_beta   90.00
_cell.angle_gamma   90.00
#
_symmetry.space_group_name_H-M   'P 1'
#
loop_
_entity.id
_entity.type
_entity.pdbx_description
1 polymer ?
#
loop_
_entity_poly.entity_id
_entity_poly.type
_entity_poly.pdbx_seq_one_letter_code
_entity_poly.pdbx_strand_id
1 'polypeptide(L)'
;MGVGEKKESQKVAIITGASSGIGLECALMLLNQGYKVYALSRHATLCVALNHALCECIDIDVSDSNALKEVFLSISAKENHCDVLINSAGYGVFGSVEDTPIEEVKKQFSVNFFALCEVVQLCLPLLKNKPYSKIFNLSSIAGRVSMLFLGHYSASKHALEAYSDALRLELKPFNVQVCLIEPGPVKSNWEKTAFSVENFESEDSLYALEVDAAKSFYSGVYQNALSPKAVAQKIVFLSMSQKIKARYLIGLKTQLLLALYQILPSSWYDSLFRLVVLKRKRDA
;
A
#
# COMPACT_ATOMS: atom_id res chain seq x y z
N MET A 1 -27.20 17.21 39.05
CA MET A 1 -27.29 16.99 37.59
C MET A 1 -26.02 16.26 37.16
N GLY A 2 -26.13 14.95 36.96
CA GLY A 2 -25.00 14.14 36.57
C GLY A 2 -24.65 14.41 35.13
N VAL A 3 -23.41 14.86 34.88
CA VAL A 3 -22.83 14.90 33.57
C VAL A 3 -22.62 13.45 33.14
N GLY A 4 -23.54 12.91 32.33
CA GLY A 4 -23.40 11.59 31.77
C GLY A 4 -22.14 11.57 30.94
N GLU A 5 -21.14 10.78 31.36
CA GLU A 5 -20.00 10.42 30.53
C GLU A 5 -20.55 9.85 29.23
N LYS A 6 -20.42 10.60 28.12
CA LYS A 6 -20.62 10.04 26.77
C LYS A 6 -19.61 8.90 26.61
N LYS A 7 -20.06 7.67 26.76
CA LYS A 7 -19.28 6.50 26.42
C LYS A 7 -18.75 6.72 25.01
N GLU A 8 -17.45 6.96 24.85
CA GLU A 8 -16.84 7.08 23.52
C GLU A 8 -17.19 5.81 22.72
N SER A 9 -17.77 5.98 21.54
CA SER A 9 -18.11 4.84 20.69
C SER A 9 -16.84 4.08 20.35
N GLN A 10 -16.91 2.74 20.33
CA GLN A 10 -15.82 1.84 19.92
C GLN A 10 -15.24 2.32 18.59
N LYS A 11 -13.94 2.58 18.53
CA LYS A 11 -13.28 2.97 17.29
C LYS A 11 -13.14 1.77 16.35
N VAL A 12 -13.38 1.98 15.06
CA VAL A 12 -13.39 0.93 14.03
C VAL A 12 -12.34 1.20 12.98
N ALA A 13 -11.55 0.18 12.66
CA ALA A 13 -10.58 0.22 11.58
C ALA A 13 -10.81 -0.96 10.60
N ILE A 14 -10.72 -0.68 9.30
CA ILE A 14 -10.78 -1.69 8.24
C ILE A 14 -9.43 -1.67 7.52
N ILE A 15 -8.79 -2.84 7.36
CA ILE A 15 -7.44 -2.95 6.84
C ILE A 15 -7.40 -4.04 5.77
N THR A 16 -7.03 -3.69 4.54
CA THR A 16 -6.73 -4.67 3.49
C THR A 16 -5.26 -5.07 3.52
N GLY A 17 -4.94 -6.32 3.15
CA GLY A 17 -3.57 -6.86 3.23
C GLY A 17 -3.08 -7.03 4.67
N ALA A 18 -3.99 -7.32 5.61
CA ALA A 18 -3.72 -7.32 7.04
C ALA A 18 -2.95 -8.54 7.56
N SER A 19 -2.71 -9.58 6.76
CA SER A 19 -2.02 -10.80 7.24
C SER A 19 -0.49 -10.73 7.21
N SER A 20 0.10 -9.66 6.66
CA SER A 20 1.55 -9.53 6.57
C SER A 20 2.01 -8.08 6.45
N GLY A 21 3.31 -7.84 6.63
CA GLY A 21 3.95 -6.57 6.34
C GLY A 21 3.35 -5.38 7.07
N ILE A 22 3.15 -4.26 6.35
CA ILE A 22 2.66 -3.00 6.92
C ILE A 22 1.23 -3.13 7.44
N GLY A 23 0.35 -3.85 6.70
CA GLY A 23 -1.04 -4.04 7.08
C GLY A 23 -1.17 -4.78 8.40
N LEU A 24 -0.40 -5.85 8.60
CA LEU A 24 -0.35 -6.61 9.87
C LEU A 24 0.11 -5.74 11.04
N GLU A 25 1.21 -5.02 10.86
CA GLU A 25 1.73 -4.15 11.92
C GLU A 25 0.74 -3.03 12.29
N CYS A 26 0.02 -2.48 11.29
CA CYS A 26 -1.05 -1.52 11.55
C CYS A 26 -2.19 -2.16 12.36
N ALA A 27 -2.63 -3.37 11.98
CA ALA A 27 -3.69 -4.09 12.68
C ALA A 27 -3.33 -4.32 14.15
N LEU A 28 -2.14 -4.88 14.41
CA LEU A 28 -1.65 -5.14 15.77
C LEU A 28 -1.57 -3.86 16.62
N MET A 29 -1.05 -2.78 16.05
CA MET A 29 -0.93 -1.53 16.78
C MET A 29 -2.29 -0.89 17.07
N LEU A 30 -3.25 -0.93 16.12
CA LEU A 30 -4.59 -0.41 16.33
C LEU A 30 -5.39 -1.24 17.34
N LEU A 31 -5.24 -2.58 17.33
CA LEU A 31 -5.78 -3.45 18.36
C LEU A 31 -5.27 -3.05 19.76
N ASN A 32 -3.96 -2.82 19.90
CA ASN A 32 -3.37 -2.34 21.15
C ASN A 32 -3.84 -0.94 21.58
N GLN A 33 -4.38 -0.15 20.66
CA GLN A 33 -5.04 1.14 20.94
C GLN A 33 -6.54 0.99 21.19
N GLY A 34 -7.06 -0.24 21.30
CA GLY A 34 -8.45 -0.54 21.59
C GLY A 34 -9.39 -0.38 20.39
N TYR A 35 -8.89 -0.31 19.15
CA TYR A 35 -9.75 -0.32 17.96
C TYR A 35 -10.34 -1.72 17.75
N LYS A 36 -11.59 -1.78 17.31
CA LYS A 36 -12.11 -2.95 16.62
C LYS A 36 -11.56 -2.97 15.21
N VAL A 37 -10.92 -4.07 14.82
CA VAL A 37 -10.21 -4.20 13.55
C VAL A 37 -10.86 -5.27 12.67
N TYR A 38 -11.25 -4.90 11.47
CA TYR A 38 -11.60 -5.82 10.39
C TYR A 38 -10.37 -6.05 9.52
N ALA A 39 -9.80 -7.23 9.63
CA ALA A 39 -8.55 -7.61 8.97
C ALA A 39 -8.86 -8.42 7.70
N LEU A 40 -8.73 -7.79 6.53
CA LEU A 40 -9.07 -8.38 5.24
C LEU A 40 -7.81 -8.83 4.50
N SER A 41 -7.69 -10.12 4.20
CA SER A 41 -6.64 -10.66 3.34
C SER A 41 -6.95 -12.09 2.93
N ARG A 42 -6.23 -12.66 1.96
CA ARG A 42 -6.44 -14.04 1.48
C ARG A 42 -6.26 -15.11 2.55
N HIS A 43 -5.55 -14.81 3.62
CA HIS A 43 -5.22 -15.75 4.71
C HIS A 43 -5.22 -15.02 6.07
N ALA A 44 -6.23 -14.18 6.32
CA ALA A 44 -6.34 -13.44 7.57
C ALA A 44 -6.56 -14.37 8.77
N THR A 45 -7.41 -15.36 8.61
CA THR A 45 -7.77 -16.34 9.66
C THR A 45 -6.59 -17.24 10.06
N LEU A 46 -5.62 -17.45 9.17
CA LEU A 46 -4.40 -18.21 9.47
C LEU A 46 -3.32 -17.39 10.19
N CYS A 47 -3.51 -16.08 10.31
CA CYS A 47 -2.57 -15.21 10.98
C CYS A 47 -2.76 -15.24 12.50
N VAL A 48 -2.04 -16.12 13.19
CA VAL A 48 -2.13 -16.30 14.65
C VAL A 48 -1.94 -14.98 15.43
N ALA A 49 -1.12 -14.06 14.91
CA ALA A 49 -0.89 -12.76 15.53
C ALA A 49 -2.15 -11.88 15.61
N LEU A 50 -3.15 -12.13 14.75
CA LEU A 50 -4.45 -11.44 14.74
C LEU A 50 -5.50 -12.10 15.64
N ASN A 51 -5.16 -13.15 16.38
CA ASN A 51 -6.09 -13.77 17.34
C ASN A 51 -6.32 -12.85 18.54
N HIS A 52 -7.27 -11.96 18.43
CA HIS A 52 -7.60 -10.94 19.42
C HIS A 52 -9.12 -10.70 19.48
N ALA A 53 -9.68 -10.48 20.67
CA ALA A 53 -11.11 -10.31 20.87
C ALA A 53 -11.74 -9.14 20.07
N LEU A 54 -10.97 -8.11 19.76
CA LEU A 54 -11.40 -6.96 18.96
C LEU A 54 -11.01 -7.11 17.46
N CYS A 55 -10.51 -8.27 17.00
CA CYS A 55 -10.16 -8.51 15.62
C CYS A 55 -11.15 -9.47 14.95
N GLU A 56 -11.73 -9.04 13.85
CA GLU A 56 -12.48 -9.92 12.95
C GLU A 56 -11.63 -10.16 11.70
N CYS A 57 -11.09 -11.39 11.59
CA CYS A 57 -10.30 -11.82 10.43
C CYS A 57 -11.23 -12.32 9.33
N ILE A 58 -11.06 -11.79 8.12
CA ILE A 58 -11.90 -12.12 6.95
C ILE A 58 -10.99 -12.58 5.81
N ASP A 59 -11.11 -13.84 5.43
CA ASP A 59 -10.40 -14.39 4.27
C ASP A 59 -11.08 -13.92 2.98
N ILE A 60 -10.38 -13.11 2.22
CA ILE A 60 -10.89 -12.55 0.97
C ILE A 60 -9.75 -12.23 0.00
N ASP A 61 -9.94 -12.52 -1.28
CA ASP A 61 -9.21 -11.87 -2.35
C ASP A 61 -9.90 -10.53 -2.66
N VAL A 62 -9.19 -9.43 -2.41
CA VAL A 62 -9.75 -8.09 -2.62
C VAL A 62 -10.06 -7.79 -4.09
N SER A 63 -9.57 -8.58 -5.03
CA SER A 63 -9.90 -8.46 -6.46
C SER A 63 -11.25 -9.11 -6.83
N ASP A 64 -11.87 -9.85 -5.90
CA ASP A 64 -13.23 -10.40 -6.08
C ASP A 64 -14.28 -9.36 -5.64
N SER A 65 -14.86 -8.67 -6.60
CA SER A 65 -15.87 -7.63 -6.39
C SER A 65 -17.13 -8.13 -5.69
N ASN A 66 -17.56 -9.38 -5.95
CA ASN A 66 -18.76 -9.93 -5.32
C ASN A 66 -18.50 -10.24 -3.84
N ALA A 67 -17.38 -10.88 -3.56
CA ALA A 67 -16.94 -11.14 -2.19
C ALA A 67 -16.74 -9.85 -1.39
N LEU A 68 -16.16 -8.80 -2.00
CA LEU A 68 -16.03 -7.48 -1.34
C LEU A 68 -17.39 -6.90 -0.94
N LYS A 69 -18.38 -6.92 -1.83
CA LYS A 69 -19.73 -6.42 -1.53
C LYS A 69 -20.37 -7.15 -0.36
N GLU A 70 -20.29 -8.47 -0.33
CA GLU A 70 -20.83 -9.29 0.77
C GLU A 70 -20.13 -8.96 2.09
N VAL A 71 -18.81 -8.85 2.09
CA VAL A 71 -18.03 -8.47 3.29
C VAL A 71 -18.44 -7.10 3.79
N PHE A 72 -18.52 -6.09 2.92
CA PHE A 72 -18.90 -4.74 3.34
C PHE A 72 -20.38 -4.63 3.77
N LEU A 73 -21.28 -5.43 3.20
CA LEU A 73 -22.65 -5.55 3.72
C LEU A 73 -22.65 -6.13 5.14
N SER A 74 -21.87 -7.18 5.40
CA SER A 74 -21.73 -7.77 6.73
C SER A 74 -21.14 -6.78 7.74
N ILE A 75 -20.09 -6.02 7.36
CA ILE A 75 -19.50 -5.01 8.23
C ILE A 75 -20.51 -3.90 8.51
N SER A 76 -21.22 -3.40 7.50
CA SER A 76 -22.21 -2.33 7.64
C SER A 76 -23.43 -2.73 8.46
N ALA A 77 -23.74 -4.03 8.57
CA ALA A 77 -24.78 -4.53 9.45
C ALA A 77 -24.37 -4.53 10.94
N LYS A 78 -23.06 -4.56 11.21
CA LYS A 78 -22.49 -4.56 12.58
C LYS A 78 -22.03 -3.18 13.04
N GLU A 79 -21.57 -2.34 12.12
CA GLU A 79 -20.95 -1.06 12.39
C GLU A 79 -21.71 0.07 11.68
N ASN A 80 -21.90 1.18 12.38
CA ASN A 80 -22.51 2.37 11.82
C ASN A 80 -21.50 3.42 11.35
N HIS A 81 -20.21 3.21 11.60
CA HIS A 81 -19.12 4.11 11.18
C HIS A 81 -17.81 3.35 11.02
N CYS A 82 -16.85 3.99 10.35
CA CYS A 82 -15.46 3.58 10.29
C CYS A 82 -14.57 4.80 10.58
N ASP A 83 -13.65 4.69 11.54
CA ASP A 83 -12.70 5.76 11.86
C ASP A 83 -11.50 5.77 10.91
N VAL A 84 -11.04 4.58 10.52
CA VAL A 84 -9.80 4.42 9.74
C VAL A 84 -9.93 3.30 8.72
N LEU A 85 -9.74 3.62 7.44
CA LEU A 85 -9.53 2.66 6.37
C LEU A 85 -8.05 2.67 5.98
N ILE A 86 -7.40 1.49 5.97
CA ILE A 86 -6.01 1.32 5.52
C ILE A 86 -6.00 0.37 4.33
N ASN A 87 -5.75 0.90 3.15
CA ASN A 87 -5.58 0.13 1.93
C ASN A 87 -4.10 -0.26 1.78
N SER A 88 -3.75 -1.46 2.28
CA SER A 88 -2.39 -1.99 2.27
C SER A 88 -2.20 -3.21 1.37
N ALA A 89 -3.28 -3.77 0.81
CA ALA A 89 -3.17 -4.85 -0.16
C ALA A 89 -2.47 -4.36 -1.44
N GLY A 90 -1.51 -5.15 -1.91
CA GLY A 90 -0.77 -4.84 -3.13
C GLY A 90 0.49 -5.67 -3.27
N TYR A 91 0.95 -5.85 -4.51
CA TYR A 91 2.18 -6.56 -4.83
C TYR A 91 2.86 -5.94 -6.06
N GLY A 92 4.09 -6.36 -6.32
CA GLY A 92 4.84 -5.95 -7.49
C GLY A 92 5.06 -7.10 -8.45
N VAL A 93 5.18 -6.79 -9.72
CA VAL A 93 5.70 -7.65 -10.77
C VAL A 93 6.99 -7.01 -11.27
N PHE A 94 8.08 -7.77 -11.25
CA PHE A 94 9.40 -7.34 -11.69
C PHE A 94 9.72 -8.00 -13.03
N GLY A 95 10.08 -7.22 -14.01
CA GLY A 95 10.41 -7.68 -15.35
C GLY A 95 10.43 -6.53 -16.36
N SER A 96 10.87 -6.81 -17.58
CA SER A 96 10.80 -5.83 -18.68
C SER A 96 9.33 -5.52 -19.02
N VAL A 97 9.08 -4.33 -19.54
CA VAL A 97 7.72 -3.97 -20.00
C VAL A 97 7.32 -4.84 -21.20
N GLU A 98 8.28 -5.23 -22.02
CA GLU A 98 8.05 -6.01 -23.23
C GLU A 98 7.71 -7.47 -22.91
N ASP A 99 8.44 -8.11 -21.99
CA ASP A 99 8.29 -9.54 -21.71
C ASP A 99 7.19 -9.84 -20.68
N THR A 100 6.78 -8.85 -19.88
CA THR A 100 5.76 -9.08 -18.86
C THR A 100 4.40 -9.37 -19.51
N PRO A 101 3.79 -10.56 -19.30
CA PRO A 101 2.49 -10.88 -19.89
C PRO A 101 1.41 -9.90 -19.47
N ILE A 102 0.59 -9.47 -20.41
CA ILE A 102 -0.47 -8.48 -20.14
C ILE A 102 -1.46 -8.96 -19.08
N GLU A 103 -1.66 -10.27 -18.93
CA GLU A 103 -2.53 -10.83 -17.89
C GLU A 103 -1.97 -10.59 -16.48
N GLU A 104 -0.65 -10.63 -16.30
CA GLU A 104 0.00 -10.30 -15.02
C GLU A 104 -0.11 -8.80 -14.72
N VAL A 105 -0.01 -7.96 -15.76
CA VAL A 105 -0.25 -6.53 -15.62
C VAL A 105 -1.69 -6.25 -15.16
N LYS A 106 -2.68 -6.90 -15.80
CA LYS A 106 -4.10 -6.78 -15.42
C LYS A 106 -4.33 -7.24 -13.98
N LYS A 107 -3.78 -8.37 -13.57
CA LYS A 107 -3.86 -8.88 -12.18
C LYS A 107 -3.26 -7.89 -11.18
N GLN A 108 -2.09 -7.33 -11.49
CA GLN A 108 -1.47 -6.33 -10.64
C GLN A 108 -2.34 -5.08 -10.48
N PHE A 109 -2.93 -4.57 -11.56
CA PHE A 109 -3.85 -3.44 -11.52
C PHE A 109 -5.14 -3.78 -10.80
N SER A 110 -5.67 -4.99 -10.97
CA SER A 110 -6.86 -5.45 -10.24
C SER A 110 -6.68 -5.33 -8.74
N VAL A 111 -5.54 -5.75 -8.20
CA VAL A 111 -5.26 -5.67 -6.75
C VAL A 111 -4.82 -4.28 -6.33
N ASN A 112 -3.83 -3.68 -7.02
CA ASN A 112 -3.17 -2.46 -6.56
C ASN A 112 -4.03 -1.21 -6.74
N PHE A 113 -4.99 -1.23 -7.66
CA PHE A 113 -5.78 -0.06 -8.04
C PHE A 113 -7.29 -0.32 -8.01
N PHE A 114 -7.83 -1.24 -8.83
CA PHE A 114 -9.28 -1.41 -8.94
C PHE A 114 -9.92 -1.89 -7.65
N ALA A 115 -9.34 -2.89 -6.99
CA ALA A 115 -9.82 -3.37 -5.70
C ALA A 115 -9.79 -2.26 -4.64
N LEU A 116 -8.72 -1.46 -4.60
CA LEU A 116 -8.64 -0.32 -3.68
C LEU A 116 -9.76 0.70 -3.95
N CYS A 117 -10.04 1.03 -5.20
CA CYS A 117 -11.13 1.94 -5.57
C CYS A 117 -12.47 1.40 -5.07
N GLU A 118 -12.73 0.10 -5.27
CA GLU A 118 -13.97 -0.54 -4.84
C GLU A 118 -14.08 -0.60 -3.30
N VAL A 119 -13.02 -0.97 -2.60
CA VAL A 119 -12.96 -0.94 -1.12
C VAL A 119 -13.29 0.45 -0.60
N VAL A 120 -12.72 1.50 -1.20
CA VAL A 120 -13.04 2.88 -0.83
C VAL A 120 -14.52 3.17 -1.05
N GLN A 121 -15.07 2.87 -2.23
CA GLN A 121 -16.48 3.12 -2.54
C GLN A 121 -17.41 2.42 -1.55
N LEU A 122 -17.16 1.17 -1.23
CA LEU A 122 -17.96 0.37 -0.30
C LEU A 122 -17.84 0.87 1.16
N CYS A 123 -16.68 1.42 1.54
CA CYS A 123 -16.45 1.94 2.88
C CYS A 123 -16.95 3.39 3.08
N LEU A 124 -17.16 4.16 2.00
CA LEU A 124 -17.53 5.58 2.08
C LEU A 124 -18.77 5.87 2.94
N PRO A 125 -19.86 5.07 2.93
CA PRO A 125 -20.99 5.30 3.81
C PRO A 125 -20.60 5.30 5.30
N LEU A 126 -19.78 4.33 5.72
CA LEU A 126 -19.28 4.22 7.09
C LEU A 126 -18.31 5.37 7.45
N LEU A 127 -17.41 5.74 6.52
CA LEU A 127 -16.47 6.83 6.72
C LEU A 127 -17.15 8.20 6.85
N LYS A 128 -18.18 8.46 6.03
CA LYS A 128 -18.95 9.71 6.05
C LYS A 128 -19.78 9.87 7.34
N ASN A 129 -20.17 8.77 7.99
CA ASN A 129 -20.87 8.79 9.26
C ASN A 129 -19.96 9.17 10.45
N LYS A 130 -18.65 9.26 10.25
CA LYS A 130 -17.68 9.64 11.28
C LYS A 130 -16.87 10.86 10.84
N PRO A 131 -17.13 12.04 11.41
CA PRO A 131 -16.30 13.22 11.14
C PRO A 131 -14.82 12.96 11.48
N TYR A 132 -13.93 13.45 10.64
CA TYR A 132 -12.47 13.26 10.74
C TYR A 132 -12.00 11.81 10.60
N SER A 133 -12.82 10.94 10.02
CA SER A 133 -12.39 9.62 9.56
C SER A 133 -11.26 9.75 8.53
N LYS A 134 -10.47 8.70 8.39
CA LYS A 134 -9.24 8.74 7.57
C LYS A 134 -9.13 7.56 6.65
N ILE A 135 -8.65 7.83 5.43
CA ILE A 135 -8.24 6.84 4.46
C ILE A 135 -6.73 6.93 4.29
N PHE A 136 -6.01 5.84 4.54
CA PHE A 136 -4.60 5.69 4.24
C PHE A 136 -4.42 4.75 3.05
N ASN A 137 -3.95 5.29 1.94
CA ASN A 137 -3.63 4.49 0.75
C ASN A 137 -2.12 4.23 0.70
N LEU A 138 -1.71 2.96 0.73
CA LEU A 138 -0.31 2.55 0.64
C LEU A 138 0.15 2.68 -0.82
N SER A 139 0.77 3.83 -1.11
CA SER A 139 1.50 4.07 -2.34
C SER A 139 2.95 3.57 -2.23
N SER A 140 3.86 4.21 -2.89
CA SER A 140 5.29 3.94 -2.90
C SER A 140 6.02 5.14 -3.48
N ILE A 141 7.34 5.22 -3.30
CA ILE A 141 8.19 6.10 -4.13
C ILE A 141 8.00 5.80 -5.63
N ALA A 142 7.67 4.56 -5.99
CA ALA A 142 7.35 4.16 -7.36
C ALA A 142 6.06 4.80 -7.91
N GLY A 143 5.21 5.41 -7.07
CA GLY A 143 4.09 6.24 -7.49
C GLY A 143 4.49 7.68 -7.86
N ARG A 144 5.75 8.05 -7.64
CA ARG A 144 6.29 9.39 -7.92
C ARG A 144 7.45 9.36 -8.90
N VAL A 145 8.14 8.24 -8.98
CA VAL A 145 9.32 8.03 -9.82
C VAL A 145 9.20 6.65 -10.46
N SER A 146 9.31 6.58 -11.80
CA SER A 146 9.32 5.30 -12.50
C SER A 146 10.62 4.55 -12.24
N MET A 147 10.50 3.27 -11.97
CA MET A 147 11.63 2.40 -11.60
C MET A 147 11.93 1.42 -12.74
N LEU A 148 13.20 1.24 -13.06
CA LEU A 148 13.65 0.31 -14.11
C LEU A 148 13.20 -1.12 -13.77
N PHE A 149 12.60 -1.82 -14.73
CA PHE A 149 11.99 -3.16 -14.60
C PHE A 149 10.86 -3.30 -13.55
N LEU A 150 10.31 -2.16 -13.13
CA LEU A 150 9.09 -2.06 -12.31
C LEU A 150 8.07 -1.11 -12.97
N GLY A 151 8.05 -1.05 -14.31
CA GLY A 151 7.23 -0.11 -15.06
C GLY A 151 5.74 -0.24 -14.77
N HIS A 152 5.20 -1.45 -14.82
CA HIS A 152 3.78 -1.74 -14.56
C HIS A 152 3.40 -1.46 -13.10
N TYR A 153 4.28 -1.82 -12.15
CA TYR A 153 4.10 -1.48 -10.74
C TYR A 153 4.08 0.04 -10.54
N SER A 154 5.05 0.76 -11.11
CA SER A 154 5.10 2.23 -11.05
C SER A 154 3.82 2.84 -11.62
N ALA A 155 3.35 2.37 -12.78
CA ALA A 155 2.10 2.84 -13.38
C ALA A 155 0.89 2.63 -12.46
N SER A 156 0.77 1.46 -11.81
CA SER A 156 -0.31 1.18 -10.86
C SER A 156 -0.27 2.13 -9.65
N LYS A 157 0.92 2.47 -9.15
CA LYS A 157 1.09 3.41 -8.03
C LYS A 157 0.89 4.87 -8.45
N HIS A 158 1.26 5.28 -9.67
CA HIS A 158 0.91 6.61 -10.21
C HIS A 158 -0.60 6.76 -10.37
N ALA A 159 -1.31 5.74 -10.85
CA ALA A 159 -2.77 5.74 -10.90
C ALA A 159 -3.38 5.95 -9.50
N LEU A 160 -2.85 5.29 -8.47
CA LEU A 160 -3.27 5.44 -7.09
C LEU A 160 -3.02 6.85 -6.55
N GLU A 161 -1.89 7.48 -6.89
CA GLU A 161 -1.58 8.87 -6.51
C GLU A 161 -2.64 9.84 -7.07
N ALA A 162 -2.90 9.77 -8.38
CA ALA A 162 -3.89 10.62 -9.03
C ALA A 162 -5.30 10.41 -8.47
N TYR A 163 -5.72 9.14 -8.29
CA TYR A 163 -7.00 8.80 -7.69
C TYR A 163 -7.17 9.37 -6.28
N SER A 164 -6.14 9.23 -5.45
CA SER A 164 -6.18 9.70 -4.07
C SER A 164 -6.24 11.22 -3.95
N ASP A 165 -5.64 11.95 -4.89
CA ASP A 165 -5.74 13.41 -4.96
C ASP A 165 -7.16 13.86 -5.30
N ALA A 166 -7.80 13.24 -6.30
CA ALA A 166 -9.19 13.51 -6.64
C ALA A 166 -10.11 13.20 -5.46
N LEU A 167 -9.97 11.99 -4.89
CA LEU A 167 -10.76 11.54 -3.75
C LEU A 167 -10.66 12.49 -2.55
N ARG A 168 -9.46 13.01 -2.26
CA ARG A 168 -9.22 13.97 -1.17
C ARG A 168 -10.00 15.28 -1.38
N LEU A 169 -10.10 15.75 -2.60
CA LEU A 169 -10.85 16.96 -2.94
C LEU A 169 -12.36 16.73 -2.82
N GLU A 170 -12.84 15.59 -3.32
CA GLU A 170 -14.26 15.22 -3.30
C GLU A 170 -14.79 14.95 -1.88
N LEU A 171 -13.95 14.40 -1.01
CA LEU A 171 -14.33 14.05 0.37
C LEU A 171 -14.19 15.21 1.38
N LYS A 172 -13.64 16.35 0.97
CA LYS A 172 -13.48 17.52 1.82
C LYS A 172 -14.78 18.00 2.49
N PRO A 173 -15.95 18.05 1.80
CA PRO A 173 -17.21 18.45 2.42
C PRO A 173 -17.69 17.52 3.53
N PHE A 174 -17.26 16.26 3.53
CA PHE A 174 -17.62 15.24 4.51
C PHE A 174 -16.63 15.13 5.67
N ASN A 175 -15.58 15.95 5.69
CA ASN A 175 -14.50 15.89 6.68
C ASN A 175 -13.79 14.51 6.72
N VAL A 176 -13.79 13.75 5.64
CA VAL A 176 -12.99 12.52 5.47
C VAL A 176 -11.62 12.90 4.94
N GLN A 177 -10.57 12.52 5.66
CA GLN A 177 -9.19 12.87 5.31
C GLN A 177 -8.55 11.73 4.51
N VAL A 178 -7.99 12.03 3.34
CA VAL A 178 -7.29 11.05 2.49
C VAL A 178 -5.79 11.34 2.50
N CYS A 179 -5.01 10.31 2.75
CA CYS A 179 -3.56 10.39 2.89
C CYS A 179 -2.87 9.26 2.12
N LEU A 180 -1.89 9.63 1.33
CA LEU A 180 -0.96 8.70 0.69
C LEU A 180 0.24 8.46 1.59
N ILE A 181 0.58 7.21 1.79
CA ILE A 181 1.81 6.79 2.46
C ILE A 181 2.75 6.29 1.37
N GLU A 182 3.87 6.97 1.20
CA GLU A 182 4.84 6.75 0.14
C GLU A 182 6.15 6.18 0.73
N PRO A 183 6.24 4.91 1.11
CA PRO A 183 7.47 4.34 1.60
C PRO A 183 8.46 4.11 0.46
N GLY A 184 9.76 4.16 0.81
CA GLY A 184 10.79 3.50 0.02
C GLY A 184 10.74 1.97 0.20
N PRO A 185 11.83 1.25 -0.06
CA PRO A 185 11.91 -0.19 0.16
C PRO A 185 11.59 -0.56 1.62
N VAL A 186 10.75 -1.59 1.80
CA VAL A 186 10.30 -2.09 3.11
C VAL A 186 10.57 -3.60 3.18
N LYS A 187 11.18 -4.08 4.25
CA LYS A 187 11.43 -5.51 4.51
C LYS A 187 10.11 -6.23 4.74
N SER A 188 9.53 -6.78 3.70
CA SER A 188 8.26 -7.50 3.72
C SER A 188 8.27 -8.64 2.69
N ASN A 189 7.20 -9.41 2.63
CA ASN A 189 7.05 -10.43 1.61
C ASN A 189 6.92 -9.87 0.18
N TRP A 190 6.80 -8.54 0.03
CA TRP A 190 6.67 -7.88 -1.27
C TRP A 190 7.87 -8.17 -2.19
N GLU A 191 9.10 -8.08 -1.66
CA GLU A 191 10.32 -8.38 -2.42
C GLU A 191 10.31 -9.80 -2.95
N LYS A 192 10.02 -10.77 -2.05
CA LYS A 192 9.92 -12.18 -2.45
C LYS A 192 8.87 -12.38 -3.53
N THR A 193 7.68 -11.77 -3.37
CA THR A 193 6.59 -11.88 -4.34
C THR A 193 6.97 -11.22 -5.66
N ALA A 194 7.56 -10.03 -5.65
CA ALA A 194 7.92 -9.32 -6.87
C ALA A 194 9.00 -10.03 -7.69
N PHE A 195 9.96 -10.69 -7.02
CA PHE A 195 11.08 -11.38 -7.68
C PHE A 195 10.87 -12.88 -7.87
N SER A 196 9.80 -13.48 -7.29
CA SER A 196 9.47 -14.89 -7.43
C SER A 196 8.45 -15.17 -8.53
N VAL A 197 7.79 -14.13 -9.04
CA VAL A 197 7.01 -14.31 -10.26
C VAL A 197 7.99 -14.85 -11.28
N GLU A 198 7.69 -16.06 -11.80
CA GLU A 198 8.51 -16.78 -12.77
C GLU A 198 9.03 -15.78 -13.77
N ASN A 199 10.34 -15.81 -14.01
CA ASN A 199 10.95 -14.91 -14.96
C ASN A 199 10.15 -15.05 -16.25
N PHE A 200 9.36 -14.04 -16.59
CA PHE A 200 8.61 -14.00 -17.84
C PHE A 200 9.57 -13.91 -19.05
N GLU A 201 10.85 -13.75 -18.72
CA GLU A 201 11.90 -13.67 -19.70
C GLU A 201 12.15 -15.08 -20.26
N SER A 202 11.88 -15.25 -21.55
CA SER A 202 12.41 -16.39 -22.29
C SER A 202 13.94 -16.36 -22.21
N GLU A 203 14.60 -17.51 -22.35
CA GLU A 203 16.07 -17.57 -22.46
C GLU A 203 16.60 -16.66 -23.59
N ASP A 204 15.74 -16.31 -24.55
CA ASP A 204 16.02 -15.43 -25.70
C ASP A 204 15.71 -13.94 -25.42
N SER A 205 15.30 -13.53 -24.19
CA SER A 205 15.00 -12.14 -23.88
C SER A 205 16.23 -11.25 -24.02
N LEU A 206 16.09 -10.16 -24.77
CA LEU A 206 17.14 -9.15 -24.92
C LEU A 206 17.44 -8.40 -23.60
N TYR A 207 16.56 -8.51 -22.59
CA TYR A 207 16.66 -7.83 -21.30
C TYR A 207 17.27 -8.70 -20.20
N ALA A 208 17.48 -10.00 -20.40
CA ALA A 208 17.85 -10.97 -19.36
C ALA A 208 19.03 -10.49 -18.49
N LEU A 209 20.14 -10.04 -19.12
CA LEU A 209 21.31 -9.55 -18.39
C LEU A 209 21.06 -8.29 -17.57
N GLU A 210 20.26 -7.36 -18.10
CA GLU A 210 19.94 -6.10 -17.42
C GLU A 210 18.94 -6.31 -16.28
N VAL A 211 17.98 -7.18 -16.47
CA VAL A 211 17.01 -7.58 -15.44
C VAL A 211 17.71 -8.24 -14.26
N ASP A 212 18.63 -9.16 -14.51
CA ASP A 212 19.45 -9.78 -13.47
C ASP A 212 20.31 -8.76 -12.71
N ALA A 213 20.91 -7.81 -13.43
CA ALA A 213 21.69 -6.74 -12.82
C ALA A 213 20.79 -5.87 -11.93
N ALA A 214 19.62 -5.49 -12.42
CA ALA A 214 18.66 -4.70 -11.67
C ALA A 214 18.09 -5.47 -10.47
N LYS A 215 17.78 -6.77 -10.62
CA LYS A 215 17.34 -7.63 -9.51
C LYS A 215 18.40 -7.67 -8.40
N SER A 216 19.67 -7.83 -8.77
CA SER A 216 20.79 -7.81 -7.83
C SER A 216 20.93 -6.45 -7.11
N PHE A 217 20.76 -5.35 -7.85
CA PHE A 217 20.76 -4.01 -7.28
C PHE A 217 19.63 -3.82 -6.26
N TYR A 218 18.38 -4.13 -6.63
CA TYR A 218 17.24 -3.98 -5.73
C TYR A 218 17.35 -4.88 -4.50
N SER A 219 17.77 -6.14 -4.62
CA SER A 219 18.02 -7.02 -3.49
C SER A 219 19.02 -6.41 -2.51
N GLY A 220 20.08 -5.76 -3.01
CA GLY A 220 21.03 -5.02 -2.16
C GLY A 220 20.40 -3.80 -1.46
N VAL A 221 19.45 -3.13 -2.11
CA VAL A 221 18.70 -2.01 -1.49
C VAL A 221 17.78 -2.52 -0.38
N TYR A 222 17.11 -3.67 -0.60
CA TYR A 222 16.20 -4.28 0.39
C TYR A 222 16.91 -4.79 1.65
N GLN A 223 18.19 -5.14 1.61
CA GLN A 223 18.97 -5.50 2.82
C GLN A 223 18.91 -4.40 3.89
N ASN A 224 18.92 -3.13 3.47
CA ASN A 224 18.88 -1.96 4.34
C ASN A 224 17.51 -1.24 4.33
N ALA A 225 16.45 -1.95 3.95
CA ALA A 225 15.11 -1.39 3.86
C ALA A 225 14.49 -1.12 5.24
N LEU A 226 13.47 -0.27 5.25
CA LEU A 226 12.69 0.04 6.45
C LEU A 226 11.96 -1.21 6.96
N SER A 227 11.75 -1.28 8.27
CA SER A 227 10.85 -2.31 8.81
C SER A 227 9.39 -1.94 8.53
N PRO A 228 8.49 -2.93 8.31
CA PRO A 228 7.05 -2.69 8.23
C PRO A 228 6.51 -1.93 9.44
N LYS A 229 7.04 -2.27 10.62
CA LYS A 229 6.71 -1.64 11.90
C LYS A 229 6.96 -0.13 11.89
N ALA A 230 8.06 0.33 11.33
CA ALA A 230 8.37 1.77 11.26
C ALA A 230 7.37 2.55 10.40
N VAL A 231 6.89 1.96 9.30
CA VAL A 231 5.84 2.55 8.46
C VAL A 231 4.50 2.54 9.19
N ALA A 232 4.14 1.41 9.80
CA ALA A 232 2.91 1.25 10.57
C ALA A 232 2.83 2.23 11.75
N GLN A 233 3.91 2.44 12.50
CA GLN A 233 3.99 3.44 13.57
C GLN A 233 3.58 4.83 13.07
N LYS A 234 4.05 5.21 11.88
CA LYS A 234 3.66 6.50 11.29
C LYS A 234 2.19 6.55 10.96
N ILE A 235 1.62 5.51 10.34
CA ILE A 235 0.20 5.44 9.98
C ILE A 235 -0.67 5.51 11.24
N VAL A 236 -0.36 4.72 12.26
CA VAL A 236 -1.13 4.67 13.52
C VAL A 236 -1.03 6.00 14.28
N PHE A 237 0.14 6.63 14.34
CA PHE A 237 0.28 7.97 14.88
C PHE A 237 -0.63 8.98 14.14
N LEU A 238 -0.65 8.93 12.81
CA LEU A 238 -1.48 9.80 11.98
C LEU A 238 -2.98 9.48 12.14
N SER A 239 -3.35 8.22 12.36
CA SER A 239 -4.75 7.85 12.58
C SER A 239 -5.35 8.54 13.82
N MET A 240 -4.54 8.82 14.83
CA MET A 240 -4.92 9.52 16.06
C MET A 240 -4.81 11.05 15.96
N SER A 241 -4.17 11.58 14.92
CA SER A 241 -3.97 13.03 14.75
C SER A 241 -5.23 13.69 14.21
N GLN A 242 -5.55 14.92 14.65
CA GLN A 242 -6.74 15.63 14.15
C GLN A 242 -6.63 16.01 12.68
N LYS A 243 -5.45 16.45 12.23
CA LYS A 243 -5.19 16.85 10.84
C LYS A 243 -3.96 16.13 10.31
N ILE A 244 -4.05 15.67 9.07
CA ILE A 244 -2.96 14.99 8.37
C ILE A 244 -2.68 15.68 7.03
N LYS A 245 -1.44 15.53 6.56
CA LYS A 245 -1.05 16.00 5.21
C LYS A 245 -1.57 15.02 4.15
N ALA A 246 -1.65 15.50 2.91
CA ALA A 246 -2.04 14.66 1.78
C ALA A 246 -1.07 13.49 1.54
N ARG A 247 0.22 13.67 1.85
CA ARG A 247 1.30 12.69 1.58
C ARG A 247 2.32 12.64 2.69
N TYR A 248 2.86 11.44 2.92
CA TYR A 248 4.03 11.21 3.77
C TYR A 248 5.01 10.29 3.07
N LEU A 249 6.09 10.87 2.58
CA LEU A 249 7.23 10.15 2.02
C LEU A 249 8.09 9.63 3.19
N ILE A 250 8.27 8.30 3.27
CA ILE A 250 8.95 7.66 4.40
C ILE A 250 10.31 7.12 3.97
N GLY A 251 11.35 7.57 4.65
CA GLY A 251 12.74 7.20 4.39
C GLY A 251 13.57 8.36 3.83
N LEU A 252 14.71 8.64 4.48
CA LEU A 252 15.57 9.76 4.07
C LEU A 252 16.14 9.57 2.65
N LYS A 253 16.61 8.35 2.33
CA LYS A 253 17.12 8.03 0.99
C LYS A 253 16.04 8.20 -0.09
N THR A 254 14.81 7.89 0.26
CA THR A 254 13.64 8.03 -0.62
C THR A 254 13.34 9.51 -0.90
N GLN A 255 13.46 10.37 0.12
CA GLN A 255 13.30 11.82 -0.03
C GLN A 255 14.38 12.42 -0.92
N LEU A 256 15.63 11.98 -0.77
CA LEU A 256 16.74 12.40 -1.62
C LEU A 256 16.54 11.97 -3.08
N LEU A 257 16.08 10.73 -3.31
CA LEU A 257 15.79 10.23 -4.65
C LEU A 257 14.70 11.07 -5.33
N LEU A 258 13.61 11.36 -4.63
CA LEU A 258 12.52 12.19 -5.17
C LEU A 258 13.00 13.62 -5.45
N ALA A 259 13.77 14.22 -4.55
CA ALA A 259 14.32 15.56 -4.77
C ALA A 259 15.24 15.59 -6.01
N LEU A 260 16.09 14.58 -6.18
CA LEU A 260 16.96 14.45 -7.35
C LEU A 260 16.13 14.31 -8.64
N TYR A 261 15.11 13.48 -8.63
CA TYR A 261 14.19 13.29 -9.76
C TYR A 261 13.48 14.60 -10.15
N GLN A 262 13.10 15.43 -9.17
CA GLN A 262 12.38 16.69 -9.42
C GLN A 262 13.29 17.82 -9.95
N ILE A 263 14.59 17.76 -9.67
CA ILE A 263 15.55 18.82 -10.03
C ILE A 263 16.23 18.53 -11.37
N LEU A 264 16.54 17.25 -11.65
CA LEU A 264 17.26 16.88 -12.86
C LEU A 264 16.35 16.86 -14.10
N PRO A 265 16.84 17.30 -15.27
CA PRO A 265 16.18 16.98 -16.54
C PRO A 265 16.00 15.47 -16.70
N SER A 266 14.85 15.03 -17.25
CA SER A 266 14.50 13.61 -17.35
C SER A 266 15.61 12.75 -17.99
N SER A 267 16.21 13.22 -19.09
CA SER A 267 17.28 12.50 -19.77
C SER A 267 18.54 12.29 -18.91
N TRP A 268 18.85 13.23 -18.04
CA TRP A 268 19.98 13.12 -17.10
C TRP A 268 19.66 12.16 -15.96
N TYR A 269 18.44 12.24 -15.43
CA TYR A 269 17.99 11.31 -14.43
C TYR A 269 17.98 9.88 -14.96
N ASP A 270 17.40 9.64 -16.14
CA ASP A 270 17.32 8.32 -16.76
C ASP A 270 18.72 7.72 -16.97
N SER A 271 19.66 8.51 -17.49
CA SER A 271 21.05 8.08 -17.70
C SER A 271 21.75 7.74 -16.39
N LEU A 272 21.59 8.58 -15.37
CA LEU A 272 22.16 8.37 -14.04
C LEU A 272 21.56 7.14 -13.37
N PHE A 273 20.24 7.04 -13.39
CA PHE A 273 19.51 5.95 -12.74
C PHE A 273 19.84 4.60 -13.38
N ARG A 274 19.85 4.53 -14.73
CA ARG A 274 20.29 3.35 -15.48
C ARG A 274 21.72 2.97 -15.14
N LEU A 275 22.64 3.94 -15.10
CA LEU A 275 24.03 3.71 -14.72
C LEU A 275 24.16 3.11 -13.32
N VAL A 276 23.44 3.67 -12.34
CA VAL A 276 23.50 3.21 -10.94
C VAL A 276 22.93 1.80 -10.79
N VAL A 277 21.79 1.52 -11.44
CA VAL A 277 21.12 0.21 -11.35
C VAL A 277 21.92 -0.90 -12.03
N LEU A 278 22.54 -0.61 -13.18
CA LEU A 278 23.20 -1.62 -14.02
C LEU A 278 24.73 -1.75 -13.78
N LYS A 279 25.34 -0.87 -12.98
CA LYS A 279 26.80 -0.80 -12.80
C LYS A 279 27.39 -1.98 -12.00
N ARG A 280 26.61 -2.69 -11.22
CA ARG A 280 27.10 -3.68 -10.22
C ARG A 280 27.63 -4.99 -10.78
N LYS A 281 27.56 -5.24 -12.09
CA LYS A 281 28.06 -6.50 -12.72
C LYS A 281 29.41 -6.38 -13.43
N ARG A 282 30.08 -5.20 -13.46
CA ARG A 282 31.39 -5.06 -14.12
C ARG A 282 32.59 -5.38 -13.21
N ASP A 283 32.36 -5.54 -11.91
CA ASP A 283 33.43 -5.73 -10.90
C ASP A 283 33.36 -7.10 -10.19
N ALA A 284 32.72 -8.12 -10.83
CA ALA A 284 32.66 -9.49 -10.31
C ALA A 284 33.22 -10.50 -11.33
#